data_e7e752bb5e58c40c31ec67253b039b34
#
_entry.id   e7e752bb5e58c40c31ec67253b039b34
#
_cell.length_a   1.000
_cell.length_b   1.000
_cell.length_c   1.000
_cell.angle_alpha   90.00
_cell.angle_beta   90.00
_cell.angle_gamma   90.00
#
_symmetry.space_group_name_H-M   'P 1'
#
loop_
_entity.id
_entity.type
_entity.pdbx_description
1 polymer ?
#
loop_
_entity_poly.entity_id
_entity_poly.type
_entity_poly.pdbx_seq_one_letter_code
_entity_poly.pdbx_strand_id
1 'polypeptide(L)'
;RALVQGVIFTEAIRAAQKKYGNIAINGKQLAWGYEHVDLTSSRLSEIGLGGLMKPLKITCANHEGVNSLLIHEWDGKNWVNPSKWYSPMYDVTRPMIEASAAAYAKEKGITPRSNCN
;
A
#
# COMPACT_ATOMS: atom_id res chain seq x y z
N ARG A 1 8.58 -7.46 -7.86
CA ARG A 1 8.46 -6.23 -7.01
C ARG A 1 8.30 -4.96 -7.85
N ALA A 2 9.16 -4.71 -8.85
CA ALA A 2 9.12 -3.48 -9.65
C ALA A 2 7.76 -3.24 -10.33
N LEU A 3 7.14 -4.27 -10.89
CA LEU A 3 5.81 -4.17 -11.50
C LEU A 3 4.75 -3.67 -10.51
N VAL A 4 4.71 -4.25 -9.31
CA VAL A 4 3.75 -3.86 -8.26
C VAL A 4 3.97 -2.40 -7.84
N GLN A 5 5.22 -2.00 -7.65
CA GLN A 5 5.56 -0.60 -7.32
C GLN A 5 5.15 0.37 -8.44
N GLY A 6 5.40 -0.01 -9.70
CA GLY A 6 4.96 0.78 -10.87
C GLY A 6 3.44 0.95 -10.93
N VAL A 7 2.70 -0.10 -10.60
CA VAL A 7 1.22 -0.03 -10.54
C VAL A 7 0.77 0.89 -9.42
N ILE A 8 1.31 0.76 -8.21
CA ILE A 8 0.96 1.63 -7.07
C ILE A 8 1.24 3.10 -7.41
N PHE A 9 2.40 3.37 -8.03
CA PHE A 9 2.75 4.72 -8.48
C PHE A 9 1.75 5.27 -9.51
N THR A 10 1.39 4.46 -10.50
CA THR A 10 0.41 4.86 -11.52
C THR A 10 -0.95 5.12 -10.93
N GLU A 11 -1.42 4.29 -10.01
CA GLU A 11 -2.70 4.49 -9.34
C GLU A 11 -2.68 5.72 -8.40
N ALA A 12 -1.54 6.03 -7.79
CA ALA A 12 -1.36 7.27 -7.04
C ALA A 12 -1.50 8.51 -7.93
N ILE A 13 -0.88 8.50 -9.13
CA ILE A 13 -1.04 9.57 -10.12
C ILE A 13 -2.51 9.67 -10.56
N ARG A 14 -3.19 8.55 -10.84
CA ARG A 14 -4.61 8.52 -11.22
C ARG A 14 -5.51 9.12 -10.13
N ALA A 15 -5.26 8.76 -8.87
CA ALA A 15 -5.99 9.32 -7.73
C ALA A 15 -5.78 10.83 -7.63
N ALA A 16 -4.55 11.30 -7.77
CA ALA A 16 -4.22 12.72 -7.77
C ALA A 16 -4.88 13.46 -8.96
N GLN A 17 -4.81 12.92 -10.18
CA GLN A 17 -5.44 13.53 -11.35
C GLN A 17 -6.96 13.54 -11.26
N LYS A 18 -7.58 12.55 -10.65
CA LYS A 18 -9.02 12.54 -10.37
C LYS A 18 -9.44 13.71 -9.46
N LYS A 19 -8.59 14.11 -8.52
CA LYS A 19 -8.84 15.23 -7.60
C LYS A 19 -8.47 16.58 -8.19
N TYR A 20 -7.30 16.67 -8.79
CA TYR A 20 -6.70 17.95 -9.19
C TYR A 20 -6.86 18.28 -10.68
N GLY A 21 -7.43 17.35 -11.45
CA GLY A 21 -7.55 17.48 -12.90
C GLY A 21 -6.43 16.72 -13.65
N ASN A 22 -6.61 16.58 -14.95
CA ASN A 22 -5.63 15.91 -15.82
C ASN A 22 -4.47 16.85 -16.18
N ILE A 23 -3.62 17.12 -15.20
CA ILE A 23 -2.47 18.02 -15.26
C ILE A 23 -1.19 17.29 -14.84
N ALA A 24 -0.06 17.94 -15.04
CA ALA A 24 1.21 17.48 -14.45
C ALA A 24 1.11 17.57 -12.92
N ILE A 25 1.39 16.44 -12.26
CA ILE A 25 1.25 16.30 -10.82
C ILE A 25 2.56 16.70 -10.13
N ASN A 26 2.49 17.62 -9.16
CA ASN A 26 3.63 17.96 -8.32
C ASN A 26 3.76 16.99 -7.12
N GLY A 27 4.88 17.10 -6.38
CA GLY A 27 5.19 16.17 -5.27
C GLY A 27 4.14 16.16 -4.15
N LYS A 28 3.52 17.30 -3.80
CA LYS A 28 2.46 17.36 -2.77
C LYS A 28 1.19 16.66 -3.25
N GLN A 29 0.81 16.86 -4.51
CA GLN A 29 -0.34 16.20 -5.12
C GLN A 29 -0.11 14.68 -5.25
N LEU A 30 1.10 14.28 -5.60
CA LEU A 30 1.47 12.86 -5.66
C LEU A 30 1.44 12.21 -4.27
N ALA A 31 1.96 12.87 -3.24
CA ALA A 31 1.89 12.39 -1.86
C ALA A 31 0.41 12.17 -1.43
N TRP A 32 -0.46 13.13 -1.75
CA TRP A 32 -1.89 12.97 -1.55
C TRP A 32 -2.43 11.76 -2.32
N GLY A 33 -2.02 11.59 -3.58
CA GLY A 33 -2.41 10.46 -4.42
C GLY A 33 -2.04 9.11 -3.81
N TYR A 34 -0.83 8.97 -3.27
CA TYR A 34 -0.40 7.75 -2.57
C TYR A 34 -1.29 7.43 -1.37
N GLU A 35 -1.68 8.41 -0.59
CA GLU A 35 -2.57 8.23 0.57
C GLU A 35 -4.02 7.93 0.19
N HIS A 36 -4.33 7.90 -1.09
CA HIS A 36 -5.66 7.63 -1.64
C HIS A 36 -5.65 6.47 -2.66
N VAL A 37 -4.59 5.67 -2.67
CA VAL A 37 -4.55 4.45 -3.47
C VAL A 37 -5.51 3.43 -2.86
N ASP A 38 -6.44 2.95 -3.68
CA ASP A 38 -7.37 1.87 -3.35
C ASP A 38 -7.44 0.86 -4.51
N LEU A 39 -6.56 -0.13 -4.46
CA LEU A 39 -6.49 -1.23 -5.42
C LEU A 39 -7.42 -2.35 -4.97
N THR A 40 -8.67 -2.28 -5.39
CA THR A 40 -9.66 -3.32 -5.13
C THR A 40 -9.38 -4.60 -5.95
N SER A 41 -10.02 -5.73 -5.57
CA SER A 41 -9.96 -6.97 -6.37
C SER A 41 -10.42 -6.77 -7.82
N SER A 42 -11.46 -5.96 -8.03
CA SER A 42 -11.96 -5.62 -9.37
C SER A 42 -10.90 -4.88 -10.16
N ARG A 43 -10.29 -3.84 -9.55
CA ARG A 43 -9.24 -3.07 -10.21
C ARG A 43 -8.02 -3.92 -10.56
N LEU A 44 -7.60 -4.80 -9.66
CA LEU A 44 -6.51 -5.73 -9.94
C LEU A 44 -6.81 -6.66 -11.12
N SER A 45 -8.05 -7.15 -11.22
CA SER A 45 -8.47 -7.97 -12.36
C SER A 45 -8.48 -7.19 -13.66
N GLU A 46 -8.99 -5.95 -13.68
CA GLU A 46 -9.00 -5.07 -14.85
C GLU A 46 -7.60 -4.83 -15.44
N ILE A 47 -6.59 -4.69 -14.57
CA ILE A 47 -5.21 -4.43 -15.01
C ILE A 47 -4.36 -5.71 -15.15
N GLY A 48 -5.00 -6.88 -15.11
CA GLY A 48 -4.34 -8.18 -15.31
C GLY A 48 -3.49 -8.66 -14.16
N LEU A 49 -3.67 -8.13 -12.95
CA LEU A 49 -2.90 -8.48 -11.75
C LEU A 49 -3.72 -9.31 -10.74
N GLY A 50 -4.88 -9.81 -11.16
CA GLY A 50 -5.69 -10.71 -10.34
C GLY A 50 -4.89 -11.94 -9.91
N GLY A 51 -4.83 -12.22 -8.61
CA GLY A 51 -4.06 -13.33 -8.06
C GLY A 51 -2.56 -13.07 -7.83
N LEU A 52 -1.96 -12.05 -8.48
CA LEU A 52 -0.55 -11.70 -8.29
C LEU A 52 -0.31 -10.97 -6.96
N MET A 53 -1.29 -10.20 -6.52
CA MET A 53 -1.25 -9.50 -5.23
C MET A 53 -2.65 -9.42 -4.63
N LYS A 54 -2.71 -9.20 -3.34
CA LYS A 54 -3.97 -8.92 -2.63
C LYS A 54 -4.39 -7.45 -2.82
N PRO A 55 -5.68 -7.13 -2.66
CA PRO A 55 -6.14 -5.76 -2.61
C PRO A 55 -5.31 -4.92 -1.65
N LEU A 56 -5.06 -3.68 -2.05
CA LEU A 56 -4.18 -2.76 -1.34
C LEU A 56 -4.92 -1.45 -1.12
N LYS A 57 -4.93 -0.97 0.11
CA LYS A 57 -5.40 0.36 0.45
C LYS A 57 -4.35 1.11 1.25
N ILE A 58 -3.93 2.26 0.74
CA ILE A 58 -3.01 3.16 1.43
C ILE A 58 -3.80 4.38 1.90
N THR A 59 -3.63 4.74 3.15
CA THR A 59 -4.28 5.92 3.73
C THR A 59 -3.25 6.77 4.47
N CYS A 60 -3.56 8.01 4.76
CA CYS A 60 -2.72 8.87 5.58
C CYS A 60 -2.39 8.26 6.97
N ALA A 61 -3.31 7.49 7.54
CA ALA A 61 -3.09 6.83 8.83
C ALA A 61 -2.36 5.48 8.71
N ASN A 62 -2.33 4.90 7.51
CA ASN A 62 -1.71 3.60 7.29
C ASN A 62 -1.04 3.54 5.92
N HIS A 63 0.28 3.65 5.90
CA HIS A 63 1.11 3.56 4.70
C HIS A 63 1.64 2.14 4.44
N GLU A 64 1.35 1.15 5.28
CA GLU A 64 1.88 -0.21 5.14
C GLU A 64 1.31 -0.95 3.92
N GLY A 65 0.05 -0.67 3.59
CA GLY A 65 -0.59 -1.25 2.41
C GLY A 65 -1.02 -2.71 2.61
N VAL A 66 -0.41 -3.65 1.87
CA VAL A 66 -0.76 -5.08 1.91
C VAL A 66 -0.08 -5.78 3.08
N ASN A 67 -0.87 -6.44 3.91
CA ASN A 67 -0.44 -7.24 5.04
C ASN A 67 -0.59 -8.74 4.74
N SER A 68 -0.13 -9.20 3.59
CA SER A 68 -0.20 -10.61 3.24
C SER A 68 0.97 -11.04 2.37
N LEU A 69 1.37 -12.28 2.53
CA LEU A 69 2.45 -12.89 1.77
C LEU A 69 2.03 -14.23 1.19
N LEU A 70 2.65 -14.59 0.10
CA LEU A 70 2.50 -15.88 -0.56
C LEU A 70 3.90 -16.48 -0.70
N ILE A 71 4.03 -17.77 -0.38
CA ILE A 71 5.26 -18.50 -0.60
C ILE A 71 5.27 -19.02 -2.02
N HIS A 72 6.33 -18.72 -2.75
CA HIS A 72 6.63 -19.29 -4.06
C HIS A 72 7.78 -20.27 -3.91
N GLU A 73 7.70 -21.38 -4.60
CA GLU A 73 8.73 -22.40 -4.66
C GLU A 73 9.12 -22.66 -6.11
N TRP A 74 10.40 -22.88 -6.36
CA TRP A 74 10.90 -23.29 -7.66
C TRP A 74 10.97 -24.81 -7.70
N ASP A 75 10.16 -25.45 -8.57
CA ASP A 75 10.10 -26.92 -8.69
C ASP A 75 11.17 -27.51 -9.62
N GLY A 76 12.11 -26.69 -10.06
CA GLY A 76 13.12 -27.03 -11.06
C GLY A 76 12.78 -26.61 -12.47
N LYS A 77 11.53 -26.22 -12.75
CA LYS A 77 11.04 -25.82 -14.07
C LYS A 77 10.14 -24.57 -14.01
N ASN A 78 9.31 -24.46 -13.00
CA ASN A 78 8.34 -23.39 -12.84
C ASN A 78 8.31 -22.84 -11.41
N TRP A 79 7.86 -21.61 -11.26
CA TRP A 79 7.45 -21.08 -9.97
C TRP A 79 6.05 -21.60 -9.63
N VAL A 80 5.94 -22.33 -8.54
CA VAL A 80 4.67 -22.85 -8.02
C VAL A 80 4.28 -22.15 -6.72
N ASN A 81 2.99 -22.20 -6.40
CA ASN A 81 2.44 -21.60 -5.19
C ASN A 81 2.04 -22.70 -4.20
N PRO A 82 2.95 -23.25 -3.41
CA PRO A 82 2.64 -24.36 -2.50
C PRO A 82 1.81 -23.89 -1.30
N SER A 83 1.69 -22.60 -1.07
CA SER A 83 0.96 -22.04 0.05
C SER A 83 -0.30 -21.30 -0.36
N LYS A 84 -1.22 -21.18 0.59
CA LYS A 84 -2.23 -20.10 0.57
C LYS A 84 -1.61 -18.77 0.95
N TRP A 85 -2.35 -17.69 0.76
CA TRP A 85 -1.99 -16.38 1.29
C TRP A 85 -2.00 -16.39 2.82
N TYR A 86 -0.91 -15.94 3.41
CA TYR A 86 -0.79 -15.73 4.85
C TYR A 86 -1.01 -14.26 5.17
N SER A 87 -1.86 -14.00 6.17
CA SER A 87 -1.95 -12.68 6.78
C SER A 87 -0.98 -12.65 7.97
N PRO A 88 -0.11 -11.65 8.10
CA PRO A 88 0.72 -11.49 9.28
C PRO A 88 -0.15 -11.15 10.50
N MET A 89 0.46 -11.23 11.68
CA MET A 89 -0.19 -10.93 12.97
C MET A 89 -0.41 -9.41 13.13
N TYR A 90 -1.16 -8.82 12.21
CA TYR A 90 -1.37 -7.37 12.14
C TYR A 90 -2.04 -6.82 13.40
N ASP A 91 -3.01 -7.54 13.93
CA ASP A 91 -3.72 -7.16 15.16
C ASP A 91 -2.80 -7.10 16.39
N VAL A 92 -1.68 -7.82 16.35
CA VAL A 92 -0.64 -7.78 17.39
C VAL A 92 0.41 -6.70 17.11
N THR A 93 0.87 -6.63 15.87
CA THR A 93 2.00 -5.75 15.51
C THR A 93 1.58 -4.29 15.38
N ARG A 94 0.37 -4.02 14.90
CA ARG A 94 -0.09 -2.64 14.67
C ARG A 94 -0.14 -1.80 15.95
N PRO A 95 -0.72 -2.25 17.06
CA PRO A 95 -0.69 -1.50 18.32
C PRO A 95 0.74 -1.22 18.82
N MET A 96 1.68 -2.15 18.61
CA MET A 96 3.08 -1.96 18.99
C MET A 96 3.75 -0.87 18.15
N ILE A 97 3.48 -0.86 16.83
CA ILE A 97 3.98 0.17 15.91
C ILE A 97 3.43 1.54 16.31
N GLU A 98 2.14 1.64 16.58
CA GLU A 98 1.49 2.90 16.97
C GLU A 98 2.01 3.43 18.30
N ALA A 99 2.19 2.57 19.29
CA ALA A 99 2.77 2.94 20.58
C ALA A 99 4.22 3.44 20.43
N SER A 100 5.03 2.74 19.63
CA SER A 100 6.41 3.14 19.34
C SER A 100 6.48 4.47 18.59
N ALA A 101 5.64 4.67 17.59
CA ALA A 101 5.55 5.92 16.83
C ALA A 101 5.13 7.10 17.71
N ALA A 102 4.15 6.90 18.60
CA ALA A 102 3.70 7.91 19.54
C ALA A 102 4.81 8.30 20.54
N ALA A 103 5.53 7.31 21.08
CA ALA A 103 6.66 7.54 21.98
C ALA A 103 7.77 8.35 21.29
N TYR A 104 8.13 7.97 20.07
CA TYR A 104 9.14 8.68 19.27
C TYR A 104 8.69 10.11 18.92
N ALA A 105 7.46 10.30 18.53
CA ALA A 105 6.91 11.63 18.25
C ALA A 105 7.00 12.54 19.47
N LYS A 106 6.65 12.02 20.66
CA LYS A 106 6.77 12.75 21.93
C LYS A 106 8.21 13.10 22.25
N GLU A 107 9.14 12.14 22.13
CA GLU A 107 10.58 12.35 22.36
C GLU A 107 11.16 13.46 21.48
N LYS A 108 10.76 13.47 20.19
CA LYS A 108 11.30 14.42 19.21
C LYS A 108 10.48 15.71 19.06
N GLY A 109 9.42 15.91 19.85
CA GLY A 109 8.55 17.09 19.75
C GLY A 109 7.80 17.17 18.40
N ILE A 110 7.56 16.03 17.75
CA ILE A 110 6.86 15.96 16.48
C ILE A 110 5.35 15.93 16.78
N THR A 111 4.60 16.87 16.18
CA THR A 111 3.14 16.81 16.20
C THR A 111 2.66 15.93 15.05
N PRO A 112 2.06 14.77 15.33
CA PRO A 112 1.49 13.92 14.29
C PRO A 112 0.40 14.68 13.50
N ARG A 113 0.33 14.42 12.19
CA ARG A 113 -0.70 15.00 11.34
C ARG A 113 -2.08 14.46 11.74
N SER A 114 -2.99 15.33 12.13
CA SER A 114 -4.34 14.98 12.59
C SER A 114 -5.40 14.99 11.48
N ASN A 115 -5.13 15.72 10.39
CA ASN A 115 -6.02 15.82 9.24
C ASN A 115 -5.48 15.02 8.07
N CYS A 116 -6.06 13.86 7.87
CA CYS A 116 -5.76 12.96 6.76
C CYS A 116 -6.81 13.05 5.61
N ASN A 117 -7.36 14.26 5.38
CA ASN A 117 -8.39 14.53 4.37
C ASN A 117 -7.80 15.13 3.09
#